data_e28ec8abc747406aa461a919a2795016
#
_entry.id   e28ec8abc747406aa461a919a2795016
#
_cell.length_a   1.000
_cell.length_b   1.000
_cell.length_c   1.000
_cell.angle_alpha   90.00
_cell.angle_beta   90.00
_cell.angle_gamma   90.00
#
_symmetry.space_group_name_H-M   'P 1'
#
loop_
_entity.id
_entity.type
_entity.pdbx_description
1 polymer ?
#
loop_
_entity_poly.entity_id
_entity_poly.type
_entity_poly.pdbx_seq_one_letter_code
_entity_poly.pdbx_strand_id
1 'polypeptide(L)'
;MVLLQWVGVLKAIVLSHCLSNYCDLYNLRYLVRRWCTTTHTFFFSYNKFTVTLEEMANQLLLPILGDADLATLELSPKEEAIEAKLKKRMTGNAKLSYWVSSSSKFSMSARCAAFVAFWLCKFVFESHPYYAIKPLYFRLTIKIAAGVSLPLASMFLEHLYVQLNILRSDESQAGSCHIATTSVYSTILQQLLFERCAQYLAKCRPVRFAKEKYQSCPKVITDFCSRFESVFPLAFSWSGLKPIGYSVVESFDEGVGFS
;
A
#
# COMPACT_ATOMS: atom_id res chain seq x y z
N MET A 1 -2.44 4.32 20.92
CA MET A 1 -2.45 2.95 20.35
C MET A 1 -3.83 2.31 20.36
N VAL A 2 -4.59 2.39 21.46
CA VAL A 2 -5.94 1.79 21.55
C VAL A 2 -6.88 2.28 20.45
N LEU A 3 -6.95 3.59 20.16
CA LEU A 3 -7.84 4.14 19.12
C LEU A 3 -7.53 3.59 17.71
N LEU A 4 -6.25 3.48 17.32
CA LEU A 4 -5.87 2.94 16.01
C LEU A 4 -6.19 1.44 15.86
N GLN A 5 -6.25 0.72 16.96
CA GLN A 5 -6.71 -0.66 16.99
C GLN A 5 -8.22 -0.76 16.76
N TRP A 6 -9.00 0.10 17.41
CA TRP A 6 -10.46 0.16 17.24
C TRP A 6 -10.87 0.46 15.79
N VAL A 7 -10.19 1.39 15.15
CA VAL A 7 -10.44 1.72 13.71
C VAL A 7 -9.85 0.72 12.73
N GLY A 8 -9.23 -0.37 13.21
CA GLY A 8 -8.72 -1.45 12.37
C GLY A 8 -7.43 -1.16 11.61
N VAL A 9 -6.80 0.02 11.77
CA VAL A 9 -5.61 0.40 10.99
C VAL A 9 -4.27 0.03 11.64
N LEU A 10 -4.26 -0.32 12.92
CA LEU A 10 -3.01 -0.59 13.64
C LEU A 10 -2.22 -1.76 13.02
N LYS A 11 -2.92 -2.81 12.61
CA LYS A 11 -2.31 -3.97 11.94
C LYS A 11 -1.68 -3.58 10.61
N ALA A 12 -2.38 -2.79 9.80
CA ALA A 12 -1.87 -2.29 8.52
C ALA A 12 -0.63 -1.39 8.70
N ILE A 13 -0.61 -0.56 9.74
CA ILE A 13 0.54 0.29 10.09
C ILE A 13 1.77 -0.57 10.43
N VAL A 14 1.61 -1.57 11.30
CA VAL A 14 2.70 -2.47 11.69
C VAL A 14 3.20 -3.26 10.48
N LEU A 15 2.28 -3.81 9.68
CA LEU A 15 2.60 -4.53 8.46
C LEU A 15 3.41 -3.68 7.48
N SER A 16 2.97 -2.46 7.22
CA SER A 16 3.65 -1.52 6.30
C SER A 16 5.10 -1.25 6.68
N HIS A 17 5.38 -1.25 7.99
CA HIS A 17 6.74 -1.02 8.49
C HIS A 17 7.64 -2.24 8.29
N CYS A 18 7.05 -3.43 8.24
CA CYS A 18 7.76 -4.69 8.18
C CYS A 18 7.91 -5.23 6.75
N LEU A 19 7.06 -4.83 5.82
CA LEU A 19 7.12 -5.29 4.43
C LEU A 19 8.41 -4.81 3.74
N SER A 20 9.10 -5.74 3.11
CA SER A 20 10.27 -5.47 2.28
C SER A 20 10.27 -6.45 1.10
N ASN A 21 9.61 -6.06 0.02
CA ASN A 21 9.56 -6.87 -1.18
C ASN A 21 10.61 -6.40 -2.19
N TYR A 22 11.19 -7.36 -2.89
CA TYR A 22 12.02 -7.07 -4.06
C TYR A 22 11.11 -6.55 -5.17
N CYS A 23 11.49 -5.42 -5.76
CA CYS A 23 10.76 -4.84 -6.89
C CYS A 23 11.30 -5.43 -8.20
N ASP A 24 10.58 -6.37 -8.80
CA ASP A 24 10.89 -6.92 -10.10
C ASP A 24 10.31 -6.02 -11.20
N LEU A 25 11.06 -5.00 -11.57
CA LEU A 25 10.63 -4.01 -12.56
C LEU A 25 10.29 -4.61 -13.92
N TYR A 26 10.96 -5.68 -14.34
CA TYR A 26 10.71 -6.32 -15.62
C TYR A 26 9.31 -6.94 -15.66
N ASN A 27 9.01 -7.83 -14.73
CA ASN A 27 7.71 -8.48 -14.68
C ASN A 27 6.58 -7.49 -14.32
N LEU A 28 6.84 -6.47 -13.50
CA LEU A 28 5.87 -5.42 -13.21
C LEU A 28 5.54 -4.58 -14.45
N ARG A 29 6.53 -4.24 -15.29
CA ARG A 29 6.29 -3.55 -16.58
C ARG A 29 5.48 -4.41 -17.52
N TYR A 30 5.78 -5.70 -17.61
CA TYR A 30 5.02 -6.64 -18.41
C TYR A 30 3.55 -6.70 -17.93
N LEU A 31 3.32 -6.75 -16.64
CA LEU A 31 1.98 -6.73 -16.05
C LEU A 31 1.24 -5.42 -16.38
N VAL A 32 1.88 -4.26 -16.23
CA VAL A 32 1.29 -2.95 -16.56
C VAL A 32 0.88 -2.87 -18.04
N ARG A 33 1.66 -3.45 -18.96
CA ARG A 33 1.31 -3.52 -20.38
C ARG A 33 0.05 -4.34 -20.67
N ARG A 34 -0.30 -5.26 -19.78
CA ARG A 34 -1.52 -6.08 -19.87
C ARG A 34 -2.74 -5.43 -19.21
N TRP A 35 -2.55 -4.29 -18.54
CA TRP A 35 -3.63 -3.57 -17.91
C TRP A 35 -4.59 -2.96 -18.91
N CYS A 36 -5.88 -3.22 -18.75
CA CYS A 36 -6.97 -2.62 -19.50
C CYS A 36 -7.62 -1.53 -18.66
N THR A 37 -7.53 -0.30 -19.11
CA THR A 37 -8.07 0.89 -18.42
C THR A 37 -9.59 0.93 -18.36
N THR A 38 -10.27 0.21 -19.28
CA THR A 38 -11.74 0.21 -19.38
C THR A 38 -12.37 -0.80 -18.42
N THR A 39 -11.76 -1.99 -18.30
CA THR A 39 -12.30 -3.08 -17.49
C THR A 39 -11.61 -3.22 -16.14
N HIS A 40 -10.53 -2.49 -15.91
CA HIS A 40 -9.65 -2.57 -14.75
C HIS A 40 -9.18 -4.02 -14.47
N THR A 41 -8.75 -4.69 -15.54
CA THR A 41 -8.24 -6.07 -15.48
C THR A 41 -6.94 -6.21 -16.26
N PHE A 42 -6.12 -7.17 -15.87
CA PHE A 42 -4.97 -7.60 -16.63
C PHE A 42 -5.41 -8.68 -17.63
N PHE A 43 -5.10 -8.49 -18.90
CA PHE A 43 -5.44 -9.42 -19.98
C PHE A 43 -4.24 -10.27 -20.38
N PHE A 44 -4.43 -11.57 -20.32
CA PHE A 44 -3.53 -12.57 -20.86
C PHE A 44 -4.26 -13.44 -21.91
N SER A 45 -3.53 -14.16 -22.74
CA SER A 45 -4.12 -14.93 -23.83
C SER A 45 -5.19 -15.92 -23.38
N TYR A 46 -5.05 -16.49 -22.20
CA TYR A 46 -5.96 -17.53 -21.68
C TYR A 46 -6.77 -17.10 -20.46
N ASN A 47 -6.44 -15.96 -19.86
CA ASN A 47 -7.10 -15.54 -18.64
C ASN A 47 -7.08 -14.03 -18.44
N LYS A 48 -7.97 -13.55 -17.60
CA LYS A 48 -8.00 -12.17 -17.11
C LYS A 48 -8.15 -12.17 -15.60
N PHE A 49 -7.45 -11.29 -14.93
CA PHE A 49 -7.58 -11.12 -13.50
C PHE A 49 -7.40 -9.65 -13.11
N THR A 50 -7.77 -9.31 -11.91
CA THR A 50 -7.58 -7.98 -11.34
C THR A 50 -7.22 -8.09 -9.87
N VAL A 51 -6.75 -7.00 -9.30
CA VAL A 51 -6.62 -6.85 -7.86
C VAL A 51 -8.00 -6.63 -7.27
N THR A 52 -8.34 -7.36 -6.23
CA THR A 52 -9.66 -7.32 -5.61
C THR A 52 -9.63 -6.65 -4.24
N LEU A 53 -10.82 -6.29 -3.73
CA LEU A 53 -10.96 -5.73 -2.40
C LEU A 53 -10.54 -6.74 -1.30
N GLU A 54 -10.82 -8.02 -1.53
CA GLU A 54 -10.41 -9.09 -0.63
C GLU A 54 -8.88 -9.20 -0.54
N GLU A 55 -8.17 -9.07 -1.67
CA GLU A 55 -6.71 -9.05 -1.67
C GLU A 55 -6.16 -7.85 -0.89
N MET A 56 -6.78 -6.67 -0.99
CA MET A 56 -6.39 -5.50 -0.20
C MET A 56 -6.55 -5.75 1.31
N ALA A 57 -7.65 -6.37 1.70
CA ALA A 57 -7.90 -6.70 3.10
C ALA A 57 -6.94 -7.77 3.62
N ASN A 58 -6.69 -8.82 2.84
CA ASN A 58 -5.85 -9.96 3.27
C ASN A 58 -4.35 -9.66 3.21
N GLN A 59 -3.91 -8.89 2.22
CA GLN A 59 -2.50 -8.60 2.02
C GLN A 59 -2.03 -7.37 2.80
N LEU A 60 -2.81 -6.30 2.83
CA LEU A 60 -2.46 -5.04 3.49
C LEU A 60 -3.14 -4.84 4.84
N LEU A 61 -4.08 -5.71 5.21
CA LEU A 61 -4.89 -5.59 6.43
C LEU A 61 -5.60 -4.23 6.55
N LEU A 62 -5.98 -3.65 5.41
CA LEU A 62 -6.76 -2.41 5.38
C LEU A 62 -8.23 -2.71 5.67
N PRO A 63 -8.93 -1.85 6.44
CA PRO A 63 -10.35 -2.02 6.70
C PRO A 63 -11.18 -1.87 5.41
N ILE A 64 -12.08 -2.83 5.18
CA ILE A 64 -13.01 -2.84 4.04
C ILE A 64 -14.19 -1.91 4.30
N LEU A 65 -14.73 -1.96 5.51
CA LEU A 65 -15.88 -1.18 5.94
C LEU A 65 -15.44 0.05 6.74
N GLY A 66 -16.30 1.05 6.80
CA GLY A 66 -16.12 2.25 7.60
C GLY A 66 -17.42 2.72 8.18
N ASP A 67 -17.34 3.51 9.26
CA ASP A 67 -18.48 4.05 9.98
C ASP A 67 -18.99 5.39 9.42
N ALA A 68 -18.19 6.01 8.52
CA ALA A 68 -18.48 7.33 7.98
C ALA A 68 -18.54 7.32 6.45
N ASP A 69 -19.48 8.08 5.91
CA ASP A 69 -19.52 8.40 4.50
C ASP A 69 -18.44 9.43 4.18
N LEU A 70 -17.60 9.09 3.20
CA LEU A 70 -16.49 9.95 2.77
C LEU A 70 -16.97 11.25 2.11
N ALA A 71 -18.15 11.22 1.46
CA ALA A 71 -18.70 12.39 0.80
C ALA A 71 -19.18 13.47 1.79
N THR A 72 -19.58 13.05 2.99
CA THR A 72 -20.13 13.91 4.04
C THR A 72 -19.20 14.10 5.22
N LEU A 73 -17.89 13.91 5.03
CA LEU A 73 -16.91 13.94 6.10
C LEU A 73 -16.71 15.36 6.65
N GLU A 74 -17.54 15.76 7.62
CA GLU A 74 -17.43 17.05 8.30
C GLU A 74 -16.51 16.98 9.50
N LEU A 75 -15.74 18.03 9.71
CA LEU A 75 -14.88 18.19 10.88
C LEU A 75 -15.62 18.97 11.97
N SER A 76 -15.50 18.55 13.22
CA SER A 76 -15.90 19.36 14.36
C SER A 76 -14.97 20.56 14.57
N PRO A 77 -15.36 21.61 15.29
CA PRO A 77 -14.49 22.78 15.52
C PRO A 77 -13.12 22.45 16.15
N LYS A 78 -13.06 21.40 16.98
CA LYS A 78 -11.80 20.90 17.54
C LYS A 78 -10.91 20.23 16.48
N GLU A 79 -11.51 19.49 15.56
CA GLU A 79 -10.83 18.82 14.46
C GLU A 79 -10.35 19.83 13.41
N GLU A 80 -11.13 20.88 13.13
CA GLU A 80 -10.71 22.00 12.26
C GLU A 80 -9.48 22.72 12.81
N ALA A 81 -9.43 22.93 14.13
CA ALA A 81 -8.24 23.49 14.77
C ALA A 81 -7.00 22.60 14.63
N ILE A 82 -7.15 21.27 14.57
CA ILE A 82 -6.08 20.33 14.28
C ILE A 82 -5.67 20.45 12.79
N GLU A 83 -6.64 20.48 11.87
CA GLU A 83 -6.39 20.64 10.44
C GLU A 83 -5.59 21.93 10.15
N ALA A 84 -6.00 23.06 10.76
CA ALA A 84 -5.31 24.33 10.63
C ALA A 84 -3.84 24.26 11.12
N LYS A 85 -3.59 23.56 12.24
CA LYS A 85 -2.23 23.32 12.74
C LYS A 85 -1.39 22.49 11.78
N LEU A 86 -1.95 21.42 11.19
CA LEU A 86 -1.29 20.59 10.21
C LEU A 86 -0.97 21.38 8.93
N LYS A 87 -1.92 22.14 8.40
CA LYS A 87 -1.76 23.00 7.22
C LYS A 87 -0.69 24.08 7.46
N LYS A 88 -0.72 24.76 8.61
CA LYS A 88 0.30 25.76 8.99
C LYS A 88 1.71 25.17 9.02
N ARG A 89 1.84 23.91 9.42
CA ARG A 89 3.12 23.21 9.46
C ARG A 89 3.69 22.93 8.08
N MET A 90 2.83 22.69 7.09
CA MET A 90 3.26 22.43 5.71
C MET A 90 3.88 23.64 5.02
N THR A 91 3.51 24.87 5.38
CA THR A 91 4.04 26.07 4.76
C THR A 91 5.56 26.22 4.92
N GLY A 92 6.16 25.56 5.91
CA GLY A 92 7.60 25.57 6.13
C GLY A 92 8.36 24.48 5.36
N ASN A 93 7.88 23.24 5.39
CA ASN A 93 8.49 22.11 4.71
C ASN A 93 7.57 20.89 4.72
N ALA A 94 7.06 20.49 3.55
CA ALA A 94 6.16 19.37 3.37
C ALA A 94 6.87 18.00 3.27
N LYS A 95 8.22 17.94 3.35
CA LYS A 95 8.95 16.67 3.21
C LYS A 95 8.64 15.71 4.34
N LEU A 96 8.44 14.43 3.99
CA LEU A 96 8.13 13.35 4.94
C LEU A 96 9.15 13.24 6.08
N SER A 97 10.45 13.36 5.79
CA SER A 97 11.51 13.28 6.80
C SER A 97 11.41 14.39 7.85
N TYR A 98 11.14 15.61 7.41
CA TYR A 98 10.96 16.75 8.30
C TYR A 98 9.66 16.67 9.10
N TRP A 99 8.60 16.12 8.49
CA TRP A 99 7.30 15.93 9.12
C TRP A 99 7.39 15.05 10.37
N VAL A 100 8.06 13.91 10.27
CA VAL A 100 8.25 12.97 11.39
C VAL A 100 8.99 13.63 12.54
N SER A 101 10.13 14.27 12.28
CA SER A 101 10.97 14.91 13.31
C SER A 101 10.25 16.07 14.02
N SER A 102 9.39 16.78 13.29
CA SER A 102 8.70 17.96 13.79
C SER A 102 7.37 17.66 14.51
N SER A 103 6.81 16.47 14.31
CA SER A 103 5.52 16.07 14.92
C SER A 103 5.57 15.96 16.44
N SER A 104 6.75 15.83 17.04
CA SER A 104 6.96 15.81 18.48
C SER A 104 6.46 17.08 19.20
N LYS A 105 6.38 18.21 18.50
CA LYS A 105 5.92 19.51 19.02
C LYS A 105 4.38 19.64 19.05
N PHE A 106 3.64 18.69 18.50
CA PHE A 106 2.20 18.72 18.51
C PHE A 106 1.58 18.19 19.83
N SER A 107 0.35 18.62 20.12
CA SER A 107 -0.48 17.96 21.14
C SER A 107 -0.71 16.50 20.77
N MET A 108 -1.11 15.65 21.73
CA MET A 108 -1.25 14.21 21.51
C MET A 108 -2.19 13.89 20.35
N SER A 109 -3.36 14.54 20.26
CA SER A 109 -4.31 14.34 19.16
C SER A 109 -3.76 14.77 17.80
N ALA A 110 -3.16 15.94 17.73
CA ALA A 110 -2.53 16.43 16.50
C ALA A 110 -1.32 15.58 16.10
N ARG A 111 -0.59 15.03 17.08
CA ARG A 111 0.54 14.11 16.82
C ARG A 111 0.05 12.79 16.22
N CYS A 112 -1.05 12.24 16.75
CA CYS A 112 -1.67 11.04 16.20
C CYS A 112 -2.11 11.29 14.75
N ALA A 113 -2.82 12.38 14.47
CA ALA A 113 -3.24 12.75 13.12
C ALA A 113 -2.04 12.97 12.18
N ALA A 114 -0.97 13.61 12.66
CA ALA A 114 0.25 13.81 11.89
C ALA A 114 0.97 12.48 11.56
N PHE A 115 0.97 11.53 12.49
CA PHE A 115 1.52 10.19 12.28
C PHE A 115 0.70 9.41 11.23
N VAL A 116 -0.62 9.42 11.36
CA VAL A 116 -1.52 8.78 10.37
C VAL A 116 -1.36 9.44 9.00
N ALA A 117 -1.19 10.78 8.92
CA ALA A 117 -0.93 11.48 7.67
C ALA A 117 0.37 11.01 7.02
N PHE A 118 1.43 10.86 7.79
CA PHE A 118 2.69 10.29 7.30
C PHE A 118 2.49 8.87 6.77
N TRP A 119 1.81 8.01 7.53
CA TRP A 119 1.55 6.64 7.13
C TRP A 119 0.72 6.55 5.86
N LEU A 120 -0.38 7.30 5.75
CA LEU A 120 -1.21 7.32 4.55
C LEU A 120 -0.44 7.80 3.32
N CYS A 121 0.33 8.90 3.45
CA CYS A 121 1.09 9.45 2.33
C CYS A 121 2.25 8.57 1.88
N LYS A 122 2.83 7.79 2.78
CA LYS A 122 4.01 6.98 2.47
C LYS A 122 3.68 5.53 2.12
N PHE A 123 2.64 4.96 2.71
CA PHE A 123 2.38 3.52 2.65
C PHE A 123 1.01 3.14 2.09
N VAL A 124 0.10 4.10 1.92
CA VAL A 124 -1.25 3.81 1.40
C VAL A 124 -1.48 4.58 0.10
N PHE A 125 -1.44 5.90 0.12
CA PHE A 125 -1.76 6.75 -1.03
C PHE A 125 -0.50 7.46 -1.56
N GLU A 126 0.56 6.70 -1.78
CA GLU A 126 1.81 7.25 -2.29
C GLU A 126 1.58 7.78 -3.72
N SER A 127 1.81 9.07 -3.93
CA SER A 127 1.65 9.74 -5.22
C SER A 127 2.66 10.87 -5.38
N HIS A 128 2.90 11.28 -6.62
CA HIS A 128 3.86 12.35 -6.89
C HIS A 128 3.46 13.68 -6.20
N PRO A 129 4.39 14.44 -5.60
CA PRO A 129 5.76 14.07 -5.25
C PRO A 129 5.82 13.13 -4.03
N TYR A 130 6.51 12.00 -4.19
CA TYR A 130 6.55 10.87 -3.23
C TYR A 130 7.19 11.19 -1.87
N TYR A 131 7.91 12.30 -1.80
CA TYR A 131 8.59 12.74 -0.58
C TYR A 131 7.77 13.72 0.26
N ALA A 132 6.54 14.04 -0.13
CA ALA A 132 5.74 15.10 0.48
C ALA A 132 4.46 14.60 1.15
N ILE A 133 4.12 15.23 2.27
CA ILE A 133 2.80 15.12 2.88
C ILE A 133 1.74 15.80 2.01
N LYS A 134 0.57 15.19 1.88
CA LYS A 134 -0.55 15.70 1.08
C LYS A 134 -1.67 16.24 1.99
N PRO A 135 -2.03 17.53 1.88
CA PRO A 135 -3.15 18.10 2.66
C PRO A 135 -4.48 17.43 2.37
N LEU A 136 -4.64 16.86 1.18
CA LEU A 136 -5.83 16.14 0.75
C LEU A 136 -6.27 15.08 1.77
N TYR A 137 -5.32 14.43 2.44
CA TYR A 137 -5.61 13.36 3.39
C TYR A 137 -5.80 13.84 4.83
N PHE A 138 -5.68 15.16 5.15
CA PHE A 138 -5.76 15.63 6.53
C PHE A 138 -7.11 15.34 7.18
N ARG A 139 -8.22 15.51 6.47
CA ARG A 139 -9.55 15.18 7.01
C ARG A 139 -9.65 13.71 7.37
N LEU A 140 -9.19 12.83 6.48
CA LEU A 140 -9.15 11.37 6.75
C LEU A 140 -8.30 11.07 7.97
N THR A 141 -7.11 11.65 8.06
CA THR A 141 -6.16 11.37 9.16
C THR A 141 -6.69 11.83 10.51
N ILE A 142 -7.41 12.96 10.55
CA ILE A 142 -8.01 13.50 11.75
C ILE A 142 -9.14 12.59 12.21
N LYS A 143 -10.00 12.12 11.32
CA LYS A 143 -11.09 11.18 11.64
C LYS A 143 -10.55 9.84 12.13
N ILE A 144 -9.55 9.26 11.47
CA ILE A 144 -8.89 8.04 11.94
C ILE A 144 -8.27 8.27 13.34
N ALA A 145 -7.61 9.39 13.56
CA ALA A 145 -7.03 9.73 14.86
C ALA A 145 -8.09 10.01 15.93
N ALA A 146 -9.30 10.40 15.56
CA ALA A 146 -10.46 10.56 16.43
C ALA A 146 -11.19 9.24 16.74
N GLY A 147 -10.82 8.13 16.06
CA GLY A 147 -11.42 6.83 16.28
C GLY A 147 -12.52 6.44 15.30
N VAL A 148 -12.65 7.15 14.18
CA VAL A 148 -13.61 6.83 13.11
C VAL A 148 -12.98 5.81 12.17
N SER A 149 -13.64 4.69 11.93
CA SER A 149 -13.25 3.70 10.93
C SER A 149 -13.61 4.20 9.53
N LEU A 150 -12.69 4.04 8.57
CA LEU A 150 -12.87 4.42 7.17
C LEU A 150 -12.57 3.24 6.25
N PRO A 151 -13.24 3.10 5.09
CA PRO A 151 -13.08 1.99 4.17
C PRO A 151 -11.79 2.12 3.35
N LEU A 152 -10.63 2.08 4.02
CA LEU A 152 -9.33 2.34 3.38
C LEU A 152 -8.97 1.33 2.30
N ALA A 153 -9.46 0.09 2.38
CA ALA A 153 -9.20 -0.93 1.36
C ALA A 153 -9.81 -0.55 0.00
N SER A 154 -11.06 -0.07 -0.01
CA SER A 154 -11.72 0.39 -1.25
C SER A 154 -11.08 1.65 -1.80
N MET A 155 -10.76 2.61 -0.93
CA MET A 155 -10.05 3.84 -1.33
C MET A 155 -8.67 3.53 -1.94
N PHE A 156 -7.94 2.60 -1.34
CA PHE A 156 -6.65 2.18 -1.86
C PHE A 156 -6.79 1.47 -3.21
N LEU A 157 -7.78 0.61 -3.38
CA LEU A 157 -8.04 -0.11 -4.63
C LEU A 157 -8.35 0.87 -5.77
N GLU A 158 -9.22 1.85 -5.52
CA GLU A 158 -9.51 2.92 -6.48
C GLU A 158 -8.25 3.70 -6.85
N HIS A 159 -7.47 4.08 -5.84
CA HIS A 159 -6.22 4.79 -6.06
C HIS A 159 -5.21 3.96 -6.87
N LEU A 160 -5.10 2.67 -6.60
CA LEU A 160 -4.27 1.73 -7.37
C LEU A 160 -4.72 1.69 -8.85
N TYR A 161 -6.01 1.60 -9.12
CA TYR A 161 -6.54 1.58 -10.49
C TYR A 161 -6.24 2.88 -11.25
N VAL A 162 -6.38 4.03 -10.58
CA VAL A 162 -5.99 5.33 -11.17
C VAL A 162 -4.50 5.35 -11.51
N GLN A 163 -3.63 4.87 -10.60
CA GLN A 163 -2.19 4.81 -10.86
C GLN A 163 -1.84 3.84 -12.00
N LEU A 164 -2.50 2.69 -12.08
CA LEU A 164 -2.32 1.75 -13.19
C LEU A 164 -2.76 2.35 -14.54
N ASN A 165 -3.85 3.12 -14.56
CA ASN A 165 -4.29 3.83 -15.75
C ASN A 165 -3.25 4.85 -16.22
N ILE A 166 -2.67 5.63 -15.30
CA ILE A 166 -1.61 6.60 -15.60
C ILE A 166 -0.37 5.85 -16.14
N LEU A 167 0.10 4.82 -15.45
CA LEU A 167 1.26 4.03 -15.86
C LEU A 167 1.05 3.39 -17.25
N ARG A 168 -0.15 2.90 -17.52
CA ARG A 168 -0.49 2.33 -18.84
C ARG A 168 -0.47 3.38 -19.94
N SER A 169 -1.00 4.57 -19.66
CA SER A 169 -0.96 5.71 -20.58
C SER A 169 0.48 6.13 -20.88
N ASP A 170 1.29 6.29 -19.84
CA ASP A 170 2.70 6.67 -19.98
C ASP A 170 3.49 5.63 -20.79
N GLU A 171 3.29 4.33 -20.50
CA GLU A 171 3.92 3.24 -21.25
C GLU A 171 3.55 3.27 -22.74
N SER A 172 2.31 3.63 -23.08
CA SER A 172 1.85 3.69 -24.46
C SER A 172 2.37 4.90 -25.23
N GLN A 173 2.65 6.01 -24.54
CA GLN A 173 3.04 7.28 -25.18
C GLN A 173 4.55 7.48 -25.29
N ALA A 174 5.32 7.01 -24.33
CA ALA A 174 6.72 7.41 -24.18
C ALA A 174 7.75 6.39 -24.65
N GLY A 175 7.38 5.13 -24.94
CA GLY A 175 8.33 4.07 -25.29
C GLY A 175 9.37 3.76 -24.18
N SER A 176 9.55 4.64 -23.22
CA SER A 176 10.40 4.46 -22.04
C SER A 176 9.61 4.84 -20.81
N CYS A 177 9.08 3.84 -20.14
CA CYS A 177 8.32 4.05 -18.93
C CYS A 177 9.26 4.34 -17.76
N HIS A 178 9.27 5.55 -17.28
CA HIS A 178 9.65 5.80 -15.89
C HIS A 178 8.52 5.28 -15.00
N ILE A 179 8.49 3.96 -14.82
CA ILE A 179 7.67 3.39 -13.75
C ILE A 179 8.28 3.93 -12.47
N ALA A 180 7.83 5.10 -12.05
CA ALA A 180 7.95 5.54 -10.68
C ALA A 180 7.02 4.65 -9.86
N THR A 181 7.39 3.36 -9.80
CA THR A 181 6.71 2.40 -8.97
C THR A 181 6.98 2.82 -7.56
N THR A 182 5.97 3.36 -6.94
CA THR A 182 5.98 3.51 -5.51
C THR A 182 6.16 2.12 -4.90
N SER A 183 6.82 2.04 -3.77
CA SER A 183 7.11 0.76 -3.11
C SER A 183 5.82 0.00 -2.77
N VAL A 184 4.72 0.70 -2.54
CA VAL A 184 3.43 0.12 -2.15
C VAL A 184 2.75 -0.57 -3.34
N TYR A 185 2.67 0.09 -4.48
CA TYR A 185 2.01 -0.49 -5.66
C TYR A 185 2.83 -1.64 -6.24
N SER A 186 4.14 -1.50 -6.30
CA SER A 186 5.02 -2.60 -6.71
C SER A 186 4.89 -3.80 -5.79
N THR A 187 4.75 -3.59 -4.48
CA THR A 187 4.54 -4.66 -3.51
C THR A 187 3.25 -5.42 -3.79
N ILE A 188 2.12 -4.74 -3.98
CA ILE A 188 0.83 -5.37 -4.25
C ILE A 188 0.84 -6.13 -5.57
N LEU A 189 1.35 -5.51 -6.63
CA LEU A 189 1.44 -6.16 -7.94
C LEU A 189 2.39 -7.37 -7.92
N GLN A 190 3.48 -7.28 -7.16
CA GLN A 190 4.41 -8.37 -6.97
C GLN A 190 3.76 -9.53 -6.21
N GLN A 191 2.97 -9.23 -5.17
CA GLN A 191 2.22 -10.23 -4.42
C GLN A 191 1.15 -10.90 -5.28
N LEU A 192 0.46 -10.13 -6.11
CA LEU A 192 -0.49 -10.67 -7.09
C LEU A 192 0.19 -11.69 -8.03
N LEU A 193 1.41 -11.41 -8.48
CA LEU A 193 2.19 -12.37 -9.28
C LEU A 193 2.54 -13.63 -8.49
N PHE A 194 2.92 -13.51 -7.21
CA PHE A 194 3.18 -14.68 -6.37
C PHE A 194 1.95 -15.54 -6.16
N GLU A 195 0.80 -14.93 -5.92
CA GLU A 195 -0.46 -15.64 -5.65
C GLU A 195 -1.06 -16.27 -6.91
N ARG A 196 -0.88 -15.63 -8.07
CA ARG A 196 -1.54 -16.06 -9.32
C ARG A 196 -0.62 -16.81 -10.27
N CYS A 197 0.69 -16.87 -10.00
CA CYS A 197 1.67 -17.48 -10.87
C CYS A 197 2.61 -18.43 -10.14
N ALA A 198 2.23 -19.70 -10.07
CA ALA A 198 3.06 -20.74 -9.44
C ALA A 198 4.45 -20.87 -10.09
N GLN A 199 4.56 -20.68 -11.40
CA GLN A 199 5.84 -20.72 -12.12
C GLN A 199 6.74 -19.54 -11.76
N TYR A 200 6.16 -18.35 -11.56
CA TYR A 200 6.88 -17.19 -11.09
C TYR A 200 7.44 -17.44 -9.69
N LEU A 201 6.61 -17.95 -8.80
CA LEU A 201 6.99 -18.31 -7.45
C LEU A 201 8.10 -19.39 -7.41
N ALA A 202 7.98 -20.43 -8.22
CA ALA A 202 8.96 -21.52 -8.29
C ALA A 202 10.37 -21.05 -8.69
N LYS A 203 10.48 -19.92 -9.41
CA LYS A 203 11.74 -19.30 -9.80
C LYS A 203 12.26 -18.26 -8.81
N CYS A 204 11.57 -18.04 -7.69
CA CYS A 204 12.00 -17.10 -6.66
C CYS A 204 12.91 -17.77 -5.64
N ARG A 205 13.91 -17.03 -5.16
CA ARG A 205 14.82 -17.46 -4.08
C ARG A 205 14.90 -16.40 -2.99
N PRO A 206 15.09 -16.80 -1.71
CA PRO A 206 15.29 -15.86 -0.63
C PRO A 206 16.52 -14.97 -0.88
N VAL A 207 16.39 -13.69 -0.66
CA VAL A 207 17.52 -12.74 -0.69
C VAL A 207 18.28 -12.86 0.63
N ARG A 208 19.61 -12.94 0.57
CA ARG A 208 20.46 -13.15 1.75
C ARG A 208 20.20 -12.16 2.88
N PHE A 209 20.03 -10.88 2.55
CA PHE A 209 19.71 -9.83 3.53
C PHE A 209 18.28 -9.87 4.05
N ALA A 210 17.35 -10.43 3.29
CA ALA A 210 15.99 -10.62 3.74
C ALA A 210 15.96 -11.65 4.88
N LYS A 211 16.73 -12.72 4.80
CA LYS A 211 16.76 -13.77 5.80
C LYS A 211 17.16 -13.25 7.19
N GLU A 212 18.10 -12.32 7.27
CA GLU A 212 18.52 -11.68 8.53
C GLU A 212 17.47 -10.71 9.05
N LYS A 213 16.88 -9.90 8.16
CA LYS A 213 15.82 -8.96 8.49
C LYS A 213 14.51 -9.66 8.87
N TYR A 214 14.28 -10.87 8.34
CA TYR A 214 13.11 -11.70 8.59
C TYR A 214 13.16 -12.50 9.87
N GLN A 215 14.32 -12.79 10.42
CA GLN A 215 14.42 -13.48 11.71
C GLN A 215 13.81 -12.64 12.86
N SER A 216 13.79 -11.31 12.72
CA SER A 216 13.18 -10.42 13.72
C SER A 216 11.76 -9.98 13.36
N CYS A 217 11.46 -9.79 12.07
CA CYS A 217 10.18 -9.27 11.62
C CYS A 217 9.01 -10.25 11.78
N PRO A 218 9.12 -11.53 11.38
CA PRO A 218 8.08 -12.51 11.61
C PRO A 218 7.74 -12.68 13.10
N LYS A 219 8.73 -12.60 13.98
CA LYS A 219 8.51 -12.68 15.41
C LYS A 219 7.67 -11.52 15.94
N VAL A 220 7.97 -10.29 15.52
CA VAL A 220 7.18 -9.11 15.90
C VAL A 220 5.73 -9.23 15.42
N ILE A 221 5.50 -9.74 14.21
CA ILE A 221 4.15 -9.92 13.68
C ILE A 221 3.46 -11.14 14.29
N THR A 222 4.15 -12.24 14.50
CA THR A 222 3.60 -13.39 15.20
C THR A 222 3.16 -13.00 16.62
N ASP A 223 4.00 -12.26 17.34
CA ASP A 223 3.68 -11.72 18.66
C ASP A 223 2.51 -10.72 18.60
N PHE A 224 2.44 -9.93 17.55
CA PHE A 224 1.34 -8.98 17.31
C PHE A 224 0.05 -9.74 16.98
N CYS A 225 0.09 -10.69 16.05
CA CYS A 225 -1.06 -11.49 15.66
C CYS A 225 -1.58 -12.36 16.82
N SER A 226 -0.70 -12.95 17.64
CA SER A 226 -1.10 -13.71 18.81
C SER A 226 -1.80 -12.86 19.87
N ARG A 227 -1.37 -11.62 20.06
CA ARG A 227 -2.02 -10.68 20.99
C ARG A 227 -3.42 -10.24 20.55
N PHE A 228 -3.69 -10.23 19.25
CA PHE A 228 -4.92 -9.71 18.67
C PHE A 228 -5.77 -10.78 17.98
N GLU A 229 -5.47 -12.06 18.19
CA GLU A 229 -6.18 -13.22 17.63
C GLU A 229 -6.38 -13.12 16.11
N SER A 230 -5.40 -12.56 15.40
CA SER A 230 -5.51 -12.30 13.97
C SER A 230 -4.75 -13.31 13.12
N VAL A 231 -5.29 -13.57 11.93
CA VAL A 231 -4.64 -14.42 10.92
C VAL A 231 -3.32 -13.79 10.48
N PHE A 232 -2.31 -14.63 10.23
CA PHE A 232 -1.02 -14.20 9.71
C PHE A 232 -1.19 -13.59 8.31
N PRO A 233 -0.70 -12.37 8.04
CA PRO A 233 -0.89 -11.71 6.76
C PRO A 233 -0.16 -12.43 5.62
N LEU A 234 -0.85 -12.73 4.52
CA LEU A 234 -0.29 -13.36 3.32
C LEU A 234 0.91 -12.59 2.76
N ALA A 235 0.89 -11.27 2.83
CA ALA A 235 1.99 -10.42 2.41
C ALA A 235 3.36 -10.81 3.00
N PHE A 236 3.36 -11.41 4.18
CA PHE A 236 4.58 -11.89 4.85
C PHE A 236 5.14 -13.16 4.25
N SER A 237 4.30 -14.03 3.71
CA SER A 237 4.74 -15.29 3.09
C SER A 237 5.65 -15.04 1.88
N TRP A 238 5.45 -13.92 1.19
CA TRP A 238 6.17 -13.58 -0.04
C TRP A 238 7.29 -12.57 0.13
N SER A 239 7.38 -12.02 1.31
CA SER A 239 8.37 -11.01 1.59
C SER A 239 9.80 -11.59 1.51
N GLY A 240 10.73 -10.86 0.86
CA GLY A 240 12.13 -11.27 0.71
C GLY A 240 12.43 -12.28 -0.39
N LEU A 241 11.48 -12.66 -1.20
CA LEU A 241 11.73 -13.46 -2.40
C LEU A 241 12.21 -12.58 -3.55
N LYS A 242 13.15 -13.08 -4.33
CA LYS A 242 13.64 -12.47 -5.56
C LYS A 242 13.53 -13.45 -6.72
N PRO A 243 12.89 -13.09 -7.85
CA PRO A 243 12.83 -13.95 -9.03
C PRO A 243 14.20 -14.12 -9.67
N ILE A 244 14.41 -15.28 -10.27
CA ILE A 244 15.62 -15.63 -11.01
C ILE A 244 15.23 -15.90 -12.47
N GLY A 245 15.59 -14.98 -13.36
CA GLY A 245 15.31 -15.07 -14.80
C GLY A 245 14.27 -14.04 -15.28
N TYR A 246 14.31 -13.76 -16.58
CA TYR A 246 13.63 -12.59 -17.15
C TYR A 246 12.28 -12.88 -17.82
N SER A 247 11.91 -14.13 -18.09
CA SER A 247 10.79 -14.46 -19.00
C SER A 247 9.62 -15.20 -18.35
N VAL A 248 9.41 -15.04 -17.04
CA VAL A 248 8.45 -15.90 -16.33
C VAL A 248 7.00 -15.51 -16.61
N VAL A 249 6.72 -14.22 -16.74
CA VAL A 249 5.33 -13.74 -16.95
C VAL A 249 4.93 -13.88 -18.43
N GLU A 250 5.90 -13.93 -19.36
CA GLU A 250 5.64 -14.21 -20.78
C GLU A 250 5.04 -15.61 -20.99
N SER A 251 5.40 -16.58 -20.15
CA SER A 251 4.83 -17.94 -20.19
C SER A 251 3.32 -17.99 -19.94
N PHE A 252 2.70 -16.95 -19.37
CA PHE A 252 1.25 -16.84 -19.28
C PHE A 252 0.56 -16.74 -20.65
N ASP A 253 1.25 -16.21 -21.65
CA ASP A 253 0.71 -16.12 -22.99
C ASP A 253 0.82 -17.47 -23.74
N GLU A 254 1.66 -18.39 -23.26
CA GLU A 254 1.87 -19.72 -23.86
C GLU A 254 0.97 -20.82 -23.28
N GLY A 255 -0.06 -20.47 -22.48
CA GLY A 255 -1.08 -21.41 -22.02
C GLY A 255 -0.67 -22.29 -20.84
N VAL A 256 0.40 -21.95 -20.13
CA VAL A 256 0.78 -22.66 -18.90
C VAL A 256 0.00 -22.08 -17.74
N GLY A 257 -1.07 -22.78 -17.39
CA GLY A 257 -2.18 -22.31 -16.59
C GLY A 257 -1.85 -21.72 -15.23
N PHE A 258 -2.72 -20.80 -14.85
CA PHE A 258 -3.02 -20.47 -13.46
C PHE A 258 -3.64 -21.69 -12.78
N SER A 259 -3.08 -22.11 -11.67
CA SER A 259 -3.71 -23.07 -10.75
C SER A 259 -4.68 -22.34 -9.82
#